data_5ae09bf65ed6cc169e0f56a4b8adfa27
#
_entry.id   5ae09bf65ed6cc169e0f56a4b8adfa27
#
_cell.length_a   1.000
_cell.length_b   1.000
_cell.length_c   1.000
_cell.angle_alpha   90.00
_cell.angle_beta   90.00
_cell.angle_gamma   90.00
#
_symmetry.space_group_name_H-M   'P 1'
#
loop_
_entity.id
_entity.type
_entity.pdbx_description
1 polymer ?
#
loop_
_entity_poly.entity_id
_entity_poly.type
_entity_poly.pdbx_seq_one_letter_code
_entity_poly.pdbx_strand_id
1 'polypeptide(L)'
;MNKYTGKSVFGGIAIGKIMVYEKGEHQVKRVKITDAEAEKNRYYEAVEIAFKQLGELHDKALREVGEANAAIFEIHQMMLEDDDYKESVEHIIESQMVNAEYAIAQTGDNFSQMFAAMDDEYMRGRAADVKDITERLLGILSGNTGSGVDVDEPVIMVAEDLAPSETVQMDKSKILSFVTQKGSVNSHTAILARTMGIPALIGSDIVIDESLNGKLGVVDGTNGVVYIEPDEATMSAMQEEQRKDNEKKALLQELKGKEDVTLDGKKIKLYSNIGNIKDLANVIANDAAGIGLFRSEFIYLESDTFPTEEEQFNIYRTVAESMAGKPVIIRTLDIGADKQCDYFGLDKEDNPALGLRAIRICLTRPEIFKTQLRALYRASAYGNISIMYPMIISEQEVDKIKVIENEVKAELTEQGIEFGNPKSGIMIETPAAVIMSRQLAKKVDFFSIGTNDLTQYTLAIDRQNTKLDDFYDAHHPAILAMIRMVVENAHAEGIWAGICGELGADTTLTEEFLKMGVDELSVSAGKVLAVRKVIRETRIS
;
A
#
# COMPACT_ATOMS: atom_id res chain seq x y z
N MET A 1 -13.96 -27.20 -21.02
CA MET A 1 -12.98 -26.42 -20.22
C MET A 1 -12.44 -25.28 -21.07
N ASN A 2 -12.65 -24.05 -20.64
CA ASN A 2 -12.00 -22.87 -21.23
C ASN A 2 -10.94 -22.39 -20.26
N LYS A 3 -9.78 -21.96 -20.80
CA LYS A 3 -8.65 -21.47 -20.03
C LYS A 3 -8.36 -20.03 -20.49
N TYR A 4 -8.23 -19.13 -19.52
CA TYR A 4 -7.88 -17.72 -19.74
C TYR A 4 -6.70 -17.36 -18.86
N THR A 5 -5.99 -16.29 -19.24
CA THR A 5 -4.82 -15.80 -18.51
C THR A 5 -5.01 -14.37 -18.06
N GLY A 6 -4.29 -13.96 -17.04
CA GLY A 6 -4.29 -12.61 -16.52
C GLY A 6 -3.06 -12.34 -15.68
N LYS A 7 -2.84 -11.07 -15.33
CA LYS A 7 -1.73 -10.70 -14.44
C LYS A 7 -2.12 -11.00 -12.99
N SER A 8 -1.31 -11.80 -12.32
CA SER A 8 -1.49 -12.12 -10.89
C SER A 8 -1.38 -10.87 -10.01
N VAL A 9 -2.33 -10.72 -9.11
CA VAL A 9 -2.33 -9.68 -8.05
C VAL A 9 -2.05 -10.27 -6.69
N PHE A 10 -2.66 -11.43 -6.43
CA PHE A 10 -2.48 -12.20 -5.21
C PHE A 10 -2.61 -13.69 -5.51
N GLY A 11 -1.67 -14.47 -4.98
CA GLY A 11 -1.58 -15.92 -5.23
C GLY A 11 -2.59 -16.76 -4.44
N GLY A 12 -2.65 -18.04 -4.76
CA GLY A 12 -3.54 -19.02 -4.14
C GLY A 12 -4.60 -19.52 -5.11
N ILE A 13 -5.38 -20.50 -4.66
CA ILE A 13 -6.43 -21.15 -5.46
C ILE A 13 -7.80 -20.80 -4.91
N ALA A 14 -8.67 -20.29 -5.76
CA ALA A 14 -10.09 -20.11 -5.47
C ALA A 14 -10.93 -21.03 -6.37
N ILE A 15 -11.88 -21.74 -5.77
CA ILE A 15 -12.81 -22.63 -6.47
C ILE A 15 -14.22 -22.23 -6.07
N GLY A 16 -15.06 -21.90 -7.03
CA GLY A 16 -16.43 -21.49 -6.76
C GLY A 16 -17.24 -21.22 -8.03
N LYS A 17 -18.50 -20.85 -7.84
CA LYS A 17 -19.33 -20.40 -8.95
C LYS A 17 -18.89 -19.00 -9.39
N ILE A 18 -18.98 -18.76 -10.69
CA ILE A 18 -18.72 -17.46 -11.28
C ILE A 18 -19.95 -16.60 -11.17
N MET A 19 -19.73 -15.35 -10.81
CA MET A 19 -20.67 -14.27 -10.91
C MET A 19 -20.11 -13.18 -11.81
N VAL A 20 -20.78 -12.92 -12.89
CA VAL A 20 -20.46 -11.79 -13.77
C VAL A 20 -21.09 -10.54 -13.18
N TYR A 21 -20.23 -9.57 -12.89
CA TYR A 21 -20.67 -8.23 -12.51
C TYR A 21 -20.69 -7.35 -13.76
N GLU A 22 -21.89 -7.01 -14.20
CA GLU A 22 -22.11 -6.07 -15.27
C GLU A 22 -22.57 -4.75 -14.70
N LYS A 23 -21.90 -3.67 -15.09
CA LYS A 23 -22.40 -2.33 -14.81
C LYS A 23 -23.73 -2.16 -15.52
N GLY A 24 -24.76 -1.79 -14.79
CA GLY A 24 -26.03 -1.47 -15.38
C GLY A 24 -25.86 -0.34 -16.40
N GLU A 25 -25.95 -0.62 -17.68
CA GLU A 25 -25.98 0.44 -18.69
C GLU A 25 -27.27 1.26 -18.49
N HIS A 26 -27.12 2.46 -17.97
CA HIS A 26 -28.20 3.43 -17.96
C HIS A 26 -28.41 3.93 -19.39
N GLN A 27 -29.43 3.40 -20.09
CA GLN A 27 -29.81 3.94 -21.40
C GLN A 27 -30.35 5.37 -21.22
N VAL A 28 -29.45 6.33 -21.38
CA VAL A 28 -29.80 7.75 -21.30
C VAL A 28 -30.54 8.15 -22.57
N LYS A 29 -31.81 8.50 -22.44
CA LYS A 29 -32.62 9.02 -23.55
C LYS A 29 -32.66 10.54 -23.47
N ARG A 30 -32.39 11.17 -24.62
CA ARG A 30 -32.59 12.61 -24.75
C ARG A 30 -34.09 12.93 -24.83
N VAL A 31 -34.60 13.53 -23.77
CA VAL A 31 -36.00 13.92 -23.66
C VAL A 31 -36.10 15.45 -23.64
N LYS A 32 -37.01 16.05 -24.46
CA LYS A 32 -37.25 17.46 -24.38
C LYS A 32 -38.14 17.79 -23.18
N ILE A 33 -37.78 18.85 -22.48
CA ILE A 33 -38.51 19.38 -21.31
C ILE A 33 -39.16 20.71 -21.65
N THR A 34 -40.09 21.13 -20.78
CA THR A 34 -40.79 22.42 -20.90
C THR A 34 -40.45 23.36 -19.74
N ASP A 35 -39.86 22.88 -18.67
CA ASP A 35 -39.51 23.63 -17.48
C ASP A 35 -38.07 23.28 -17.05
N ALA A 36 -37.13 24.17 -17.37
CA ALA A 36 -35.70 23.97 -17.05
C ALA A 36 -35.43 24.09 -15.55
N GLU A 37 -36.19 24.95 -14.83
CA GLU A 37 -35.99 25.11 -13.38
C GLU A 37 -36.44 23.88 -12.58
N ALA A 38 -37.53 23.26 -12.98
CA ALA A 38 -37.96 22.00 -12.37
C ALA A 38 -36.94 20.89 -12.59
N GLU A 39 -36.29 20.85 -13.76
CA GLU A 39 -35.28 19.83 -14.09
C GLU A 39 -33.95 20.08 -13.40
N LYS A 40 -33.55 21.35 -13.23
CA LYS A 40 -32.37 21.69 -12.40
C LYS A 40 -32.60 21.31 -10.92
N ASN A 41 -33.77 21.56 -10.39
CA ASN A 41 -34.09 21.14 -9.02
C ASN A 41 -34.01 19.63 -8.86
N ARG A 42 -34.47 18.85 -9.85
CA ARG A 42 -34.37 17.40 -9.86
C ARG A 42 -32.90 16.92 -9.91
N TYR A 43 -32.05 17.63 -10.64
CA TYR A 43 -30.60 17.41 -10.65
C TYR A 43 -30.00 17.68 -9.26
N TYR A 44 -30.29 18.80 -8.63
CA TYR A 44 -29.78 19.14 -7.29
C TYR A 44 -30.24 18.16 -6.22
N GLU A 45 -31.50 17.70 -6.25
CA GLU A 45 -31.95 16.64 -5.37
C GLU A 45 -31.15 15.36 -5.53
N ALA A 46 -30.80 14.99 -6.78
CA ALA A 46 -29.96 13.83 -7.03
C ALA A 46 -28.52 14.03 -6.52
N VAL A 47 -27.95 15.24 -6.64
CA VAL A 47 -26.63 15.58 -6.08
C VAL A 47 -26.62 15.45 -4.55
N GLU A 48 -27.65 15.96 -3.85
CA GLU A 48 -27.75 15.83 -2.38
C GLU A 48 -27.80 14.35 -1.95
N ILE A 49 -28.60 13.54 -2.65
CA ILE A 49 -28.69 12.10 -2.37
C ILE A 49 -27.33 11.42 -2.63
N ALA A 50 -26.67 11.73 -3.76
CA ALA A 50 -25.35 11.19 -4.09
C ALA A 50 -24.30 11.56 -3.05
N PHE A 51 -24.27 12.83 -2.63
CA PHE A 51 -23.35 13.34 -1.62
C PHE A 51 -23.49 12.59 -0.28
N LYS A 52 -24.73 12.37 0.16
CA LYS A 52 -25.02 11.60 1.37
C LYS A 52 -24.58 10.14 1.23
N GLN A 53 -24.89 9.49 0.11
CA GLN A 53 -24.47 8.10 -0.15
C GLN A 53 -22.95 7.96 -0.16
N LEU A 54 -22.23 8.92 -0.74
CA LEU A 54 -20.76 8.93 -0.74
C LEU A 54 -20.20 9.10 0.68
N GLY A 55 -20.82 9.90 1.54
CA GLY A 55 -20.45 10.01 2.94
C GLY A 55 -20.64 8.67 3.70
N GLU A 56 -21.75 7.97 3.46
CA GLU A 56 -21.99 6.64 4.04
C GLU A 56 -20.96 5.59 3.55
N LEU A 57 -20.58 5.67 2.27
CA LEU A 57 -19.54 4.82 1.69
C LEU A 57 -18.16 5.16 2.23
N HIS A 58 -17.85 6.45 2.41
CA HIS A 58 -16.62 6.90 3.07
C HIS A 58 -16.51 6.29 4.46
N ASP A 59 -17.53 6.40 5.29
CA ASP A 59 -17.54 5.88 6.65
C ASP A 59 -17.42 4.35 6.69
N LYS A 60 -18.03 3.65 5.72
CA LYS A 60 -17.88 2.20 5.57
C LYS A 60 -16.46 1.83 5.14
N ALA A 61 -15.92 2.50 4.12
CA ALA A 61 -14.56 2.29 3.64
C ALA A 61 -13.52 2.58 4.71
N LEU A 62 -13.71 3.66 5.48
CA LEU A 62 -12.84 4.02 6.60
C LEU A 62 -12.73 2.89 7.63
N ARG A 63 -13.84 2.24 7.95
CA ARG A 63 -13.87 1.11 8.89
C ARG A 63 -13.29 -0.19 8.32
N GLU A 64 -13.47 -0.45 7.04
CA GLU A 64 -13.20 -1.77 6.44
C GLU A 64 -11.87 -1.86 5.68
N VAL A 65 -11.45 -0.77 5.01
CA VAL A 65 -10.29 -0.75 4.11
C VAL A 65 -9.32 0.40 4.38
N GLY A 66 -9.66 1.28 5.32
CA GLY A 66 -8.79 2.35 5.79
C GLY A 66 -8.91 3.66 5.01
N GLU A 67 -8.29 4.71 5.57
CA GLU A 67 -8.44 6.13 5.18
C GLU A 67 -8.02 6.39 3.72
N ALA A 68 -6.87 5.86 3.30
CA ALA A 68 -6.39 6.02 1.94
C ALA A 68 -7.39 5.52 0.87
N ASN A 69 -8.18 4.49 1.20
CA ASN A 69 -9.23 3.99 0.32
C ASN A 69 -10.57 4.71 0.53
N ALA A 70 -10.78 5.32 1.70
CA ALA A 70 -11.95 6.12 1.98
C ALA A 70 -11.88 7.51 1.32
N ALA A 71 -10.68 8.10 1.22
CA ALA A 71 -10.44 9.41 0.64
C ALA A 71 -10.99 9.58 -0.80
N ILE A 72 -11.12 8.50 -1.57
CA ILE A 72 -11.71 8.55 -2.90
C ILE A 72 -13.17 9.07 -2.87
N PHE A 73 -13.92 8.77 -1.80
CA PHE A 73 -15.30 9.21 -1.68
C PHE A 73 -15.41 10.69 -1.32
N GLU A 74 -14.42 11.25 -0.60
CA GLU A 74 -14.33 12.70 -0.37
C GLU A 74 -14.04 13.42 -1.69
N ILE A 75 -13.15 12.88 -2.51
CA ILE A 75 -12.87 13.43 -3.84
C ILE A 75 -14.13 13.39 -4.72
N HIS A 76 -14.89 12.29 -4.70
CA HIS A 76 -16.16 12.20 -5.41
C HIS A 76 -17.17 13.25 -4.90
N GLN A 77 -17.23 13.50 -3.60
CA GLN A 77 -18.06 14.57 -3.03
C GLN A 77 -17.59 15.95 -3.52
N MET A 78 -16.29 16.22 -3.51
CA MET A 78 -15.74 17.49 -4.04
C MET A 78 -16.07 17.67 -5.53
N MET A 79 -15.98 16.61 -6.34
CA MET A 79 -16.35 16.66 -7.76
C MET A 79 -17.84 16.94 -7.97
N LEU A 80 -18.72 16.43 -7.11
CA LEU A 80 -20.14 16.75 -7.14
C LEU A 80 -20.44 18.21 -6.78
N GLU A 81 -19.56 18.83 -5.97
CA GLU A 81 -19.68 20.23 -5.55
C GLU A 81 -18.96 21.20 -6.50
N ASP A 82 -18.18 20.68 -7.45
CA ASP A 82 -17.43 21.48 -8.41
C ASP A 82 -18.34 22.38 -9.25
N ASP A 83 -18.03 23.67 -9.25
CA ASP A 83 -18.87 24.68 -9.90
C ASP A 83 -18.86 24.51 -11.42
N ASP A 84 -17.72 24.18 -12.05
CA ASP A 84 -17.61 23.99 -13.50
C ASP A 84 -18.45 22.78 -13.95
N TYR A 85 -18.48 21.70 -13.16
CA TYR A 85 -19.30 20.53 -13.44
C TYR A 85 -20.79 20.87 -13.33
N LYS A 86 -21.22 21.57 -12.29
CA LYS A 86 -22.60 21.99 -12.07
C LYS A 86 -23.07 22.94 -13.16
N GLU A 87 -22.29 24.00 -13.45
CA GLU A 87 -22.61 24.97 -14.50
C GLU A 87 -22.72 24.29 -15.88
N SER A 88 -21.91 23.29 -16.17
CA SER A 88 -21.97 22.52 -17.42
C SER A 88 -23.30 21.76 -17.52
N VAL A 89 -23.74 21.07 -16.46
CA VAL A 89 -25.03 20.37 -16.44
C VAL A 89 -26.20 21.34 -16.60
N GLU A 90 -26.20 22.43 -15.85
CA GLU A 90 -27.25 23.47 -15.94
C GLU A 90 -27.33 24.09 -17.32
N HIS A 91 -26.16 24.44 -17.90
CA HIS A 91 -26.11 25.03 -19.22
C HIS A 91 -26.71 24.10 -20.29
N ILE A 92 -26.47 22.80 -20.22
CA ILE A 92 -27.03 21.82 -21.14
C ILE A 92 -28.54 21.71 -20.96
N ILE A 93 -29.03 21.68 -19.72
CA ILE A 93 -30.47 21.66 -19.43
C ILE A 93 -31.16 22.89 -20.02
N GLU A 94 -30.65 24.10 -19.73
CA GLU A 94 -31.23 25.35 -20.13
C GLU A 94 -31.13 25.60 -21.64
N SER A 95 -29.93 25.46 -22.22
CA SER A 95 -29.70 25.80 -23.62
C SER A 95 -30.34 24.82 -24.60
N GLN A 96 -30.40 23.54 -24.23
CA GLN A 96 -30.94 22.48 -25.08
C GLN A 96 -32.36 22.06 -24.71
N MET A 97 -32.90 22.53 -23.57
CA MET A 97 -34.20 22.12 -23.04
C MET A 97 -34.34 20.60 -22.97
N VAL A 98 -33.40 19.93 -22.27
CA VAL A 98 -33.31 18.46 -22.18
C VAL A 98 -33.32 18.02 -20.71
N ASN A 99 -33.65 16.75 -20.48
CA ASN A 99 -33.70 16.14 -19.15
C ASN A 99 -32.32 16.05 -18.47
N ALA A 100 -32.32 16.03 -17.15
CA ALA A 100 -31.11 15.98 -16.31
C ALA A 100 -30.22 14.78 -16.63
N GLU A 101 -30.80 13.60 -16.88
CA GLU A 101 -30.03 12.40 -17.22
C GLU A 101 -29.15 12.62 -18.46
N TYR A 102 -29.70 13.25 -19.51
CA TYR A 102 -28.95 13.52 -20.72
C TYR A 102 -27.85 14.58 -20.48
N ALA A 103 -28.16 15.63 -19.71
CA ALA A 103 -27.21 16.68 -19.38
C ALA A 103 -26.03 16.11 -18.55
N ILE A 104 -26.32 15.30 -17.54
CA ILE A 104 -25.32 14.64 -16.68
C ILE A 104 -24.43 13.70 -17.51
N ALA A 105 -25.02 12.84 -18.35
CA ALA A 105 -24.26 11.92 -19.18
C ALA A 105 -23.31 12.67 -20.13
N GLN A 106 -23.78 13.74 -20.78
CA GLN A 106 -22.96 14.54 -21.68
C GLN A 106 -21.86 15.30 -20.96
N THR A 107 -22.13 15.87 -19.79
CA THR A 107 -21.12 16.53 -18.96
C THR A 107 -20.08 15.52 -18.47
N GLY A 108 -20.51 14.36 -17.97
CA GLY A 108 -19.62 13.29 -17.53
C GLY A 108 -18.68 12.80 -18.63
N ASP A 109 -19.21 12.60 -19.85
CA ASP A 109 -18.39 12.21 -21.01
C ASP A 109 -17.36 13.29 -21.35
N ASN A 110 -17.76 14.57 -21.37
CA ASN A 110 -16.88 15.68 -21.69
C ASN A 110 -15.74 15.81 -20.66
N PHE A 111 -16.05 15.80 -19.36
CA PHE A 111 -15.06 15.91 -18.30
C PHE A 111 -14.15 14.68 -18.25
N SER A 112 -14.71 13.46 -18.40
CA SER A 112 -13.91 12.24 -18.47
C SER A 112 -12.92 12.25 -19.62
N GLN A 113 -13.33 12.71 -20.81
CA GLN A 113 -12.43 12.83 -21.97
C GLN A 113 -11.37 13.92 -21.74
N MET A 114 -11.73 15.04 -21.11
CA MET A 114 -10.81 16.12 -20.77
C MET A 114 -9.72 15.60 -19.82
N PHE A 115 -10.09 14.93 -18.74
CA PHE A 115 -9.12 14.34 -17.80
C PHE A 115 -8.25 13.26 -18.46
N ALA A 116 -8.86 12.38 -19.27
CA ALA A 116 -8.13 11.33 -19.97
C ALA A 116 -7.08 11.87 -20.97
N ALA A 117 -7.26 13.08 -21.47
CA ALA A 117 -6.35 13.73 -22.40
C ALA A 117 -5.21 14.53 -21.72
N MET A 118 -5.20 14.63 -20.39
CA MET A 118 -4.15 15.34 -19.65
C MET A 118 -2.84 14.55 -19.63
N ASP A 119 -1.72 15.26 -19.62
CA ASP A 119 -0.39 14.65 -19.57
C ASP A 119 -0.04 14.09 -18.17
N ASP A 120 -0.67 14.60 -17.13
CA ASP A 120 -0.48 14.17 -15.76
C ASP A 120 -1.21 12.84 -15.49
N GLU A 121 -0.49 11.83 -14.97
CA GLU A 121 -1.03 10.49 -14.73
C GLU A 121 -2.10 10.46 -13.63
N TYR A 122 -1.93 11.29 -12.59
CA TYR A 122 -2.90 11.43 -11.52
C TYR A 122 -4.20 12.03 -12.04
N MET A 123 -4.12 13.09 -12.84
CA MET A 123 -5.28 13.73 -13.45
C MET A 123 -5.97 12.81 -14.46
N ARG A 124 -5.23 12.01 -15.23
CA ARG A 124 -5.83 10.96 -16.09
C ARG A 124 -6.64 9.94 -15.31
N GLY A 125 -6.19 9.59 -14.11
CA GLY A 125 -6.93 8.69 -13.20
C GLY A 125 -8.31 9.23 -12.83
N ARG A 126 -8.47 10.55 -12.74
CA ARG A 126 -9.76 11.22 -12.44
C ARG A 126 -10.86 10.99 -13.47
N ALA A 127 -10.50 10.60 -14.69
CA ALA A 127 -11.48 10.23 -15.71
C ALA A 127 -12.41 9.08 -15.25
N ALA A 128 -11.89 8.14 -14.48
CA ALA A 128 -12.68 7.05 -13.90
C ALA A 128 -13.60 7.55 -12.77
N ASP A 129 -13.12 8.50 -11.96
CA ASP A 129 -13.89 9.08 -10.86
C ASP A 129 -15.09 9.87 -11.38
N VAL A 130 -14.90 10.66 -12.46
CA VAL A 130 -16.01 11.37 -13.15
C VAL A 130 -17.07 10.39 -13.63
N LYS A 131 -16.65 9.25 -14.17
CA LYS A 131 -17.61 8.23 -14.62
C LYS A 131 -18.39 7.63 -13.46
N ASP A 132 -17.73 7.36 -12.32
CA ASP A 132 -18.40 6.81 -11.13
C ASP A 132 -19.47 7.78 -10.59
N ILE A 133 -19.17 9.07 -10.44
CA ILE A 133 -20.16 10.06 -10.00
C ILE A 133 -21.30 10.25 -11.01
N THR A 134 -20.98 10.21 -12.31
CA THR A 134 -21.98 10.31 -13.39
C THR A 134 -22.97 9.14 -13.34
N GLU A 135 -22.46 7.91 -13.25
CA GLU A 135 -23.28 6.69 -13.15
C GLU A 135 -24.13 6.70 -11.88
N ARG A 136 -23.60 7.17 -10.77
CA ARG A 136 -24.34 7.34 -9.52
C ARG A 136 -25.52 8.29 -9.65
N LEU A 137 -25.29 9.47 -10.22
CA LEU A 137 -26.37 10.45 -10.46
C LEU A 137 -27.45 9.89 -11.38
N LEU A 138 -27.06 9.20 -12.46
CA LEU A 138 -27.98 8.54 -13.38
C LEU A 138 -28.80 7.44 -12.70
N GLY A 139 -28.17 6.66 -11.82
CA GLY A 139 -28.83 5.65 -11.01
C GLY A 139 -29.89 6.23 -10.09
N ILE A 140 -29.58 7.33 -9.41
CA ILE A 140 -30.51 8.03 -8.51
C ILE A 140 -31.71 8.58 -9.30
N LEU A 141 -31.47 9.24 -10.42
CA LEU A 141 -32.53 9.82 -11.25
C LEU A 141 -33.44 8.77 -11.89
N SER A 142 -32.89 7.59 -12.22
CA SER A 142 -33.66 6.47 -12.76
C SER A 142 -34.42 5.67 -11.69
N GLY A 143 -34.27 6.03 -10.40
CA GLY A 143 -34.86 5.29 -9.29
C GLY A 143 -34.19 3.93 -9.01
N ASN A 144 -33.07 3.66 -9.67
CA ASN A 144 -32.28 2.47 -9.51
C ASN A 144 -31.13 2.77 -8.52
N THR A 145 -31.46 2.92 -7.25
CA THR A 145 -30.47 3.07 -6.17
C THR A 145 -29.85 1.69 -5.97
N GLY A 146 -28.82 1.36 -6.79
CA GLY A 146 -28.18 0.06 -6.86
C GLY A 146 -28.01 -0.58 -5.50
N SER A 147 -28.80 -1.62 -5.24
CA SER A 147 -28.55 -2.55 -4.15
C SER A 147 -27.20 -3.19 -4.41
N GLY A 148 -26.31 -3.17 -3.41
CA GLY A 148 -25.05 -3.91 -3.47
C GLY A 148 -25.31 -5.33 -3.95
N VAL A 149 -24.30 -5.93 -4.59
CA VAL A 149 -24.36 -7.31 -5.09
C VAL A 149 -24.67 -8.23 -3.93
N ASP A 150 -25.95 -8.56 -3.77
CA ASP A 150 -26.39 -9.53 -2.76
C ASP A 150 -26.17 -10.94 -3.32
N VAL A 151 -25.19 -11.63 -2.81
CA VAL A 151 -24.83 -13.00 -3.21
C VAL A 151 -25.22 -13.93 -2.09
N ASP A 152 -26.01 -14.96 -2.38
CA ASP A 152 -26.43 -15.95 -1.37
C ASP A 152 -25.29 -16.91 -0.99
N GLU A 153 -24.34 -17.16 -1.88
CA GLU A 153 -23.21 -18.09 -1.68
C GLU A 153 -21.87 -17.46 -2.13
N PRO A 154 -20.71 -17.94 -1.62
CA PRO A 154 -19.40 -17.43 -2.03
C PRO A 154 -19.11 -17.64 -3.51
N VAL A 155 -18.65 -16.58 -4.21
CA VAL A 155 -18.47 -16.53 -5.67
C VAL A 155 -17.10 -16.04 -6.10
N ILE A 156 -16.72 -16.42 -7.31
CA ILE A 156 -15.65 -15.80 -8.09
C ILE A 156 -16.27 -14.64 -8.87
N MET A 157 -15.89 -13.42 -8.54
CA MET A 157 -16.37 -12.21 -9.21
C MET A 157 -15.61 -11.98 -10.50
N VAL A 158 -16.32 -11.91 -11.63
CA VAL A 158 -15.77 -11.59 -12.95
C VAL A 158 -16.37 -10.27 -13.43
N ALA A 159 -15.54 -9.29 -13.79
CA ALA A 159 -15.99 -7.98 -14.23
C ALA A 159 -15.08 -7.42 -15.34
N GLU A 160 -15.56 -6.45 -16.09
CA GLU A 160 -14.71 -5.68 -16.99
C GLU A 160 -13.69 -4.85 -16.19
N ASP A 161 -14.19 -4.11 -15.21
CA ASP A 161 -13.46 -3.38 -14.18
C ASP A 161 -14.38 -3.15 -12.98
N LEU A 162 -13.81 -2.82 -11.81
CA LEU A 162 -14.58 -2.57 -10.59
C LEU A 162 -14.22 -1.20 -10.02
N ALA A 163 -15.21 -0.34 -9.88
CA ALA A 163 -15.04 0.96 -9.26
C ALA A 163 -14.91 0.85 -7.72
N PRO A 164 -14.26 1.82 -7.07
CA PRO A 164 -14.16 1.88 -5.61
C PRO A 164 -15.52 1.76 -4.89
N SER A 165 -16.52 2.48 -5.38
CA SER A 165 -17.86 2.49 -4.81
C SER A 165 -18.56 1.13 -4.88
N GLU A 166 -18.28 0.34 -5.91
CA GLU A 166 -18.83 -1.00 -6.11
C GLU A 166 -18.18 -1.99 -5.13
N THR A 167 -16.87 -1.96 -5.03
CA THR A 167 -16.09 -2.88 -4.18
C THR A 167 -16.37 -2.71 -2.68
N VAL A 168 -16.63 -1.48 -2.22
CA VAL A 168 -16.97 -1.19 -0.82
C VAL A 168 -18.38 -1.67 -0.47
N GLN A 169 -19.30 -1.73 -1.43
CA GLN A 169 -20.66 -2.22 -1.21
C GLN A 169 -20.77 -3.74 -1.12
N MET A 170 -19.80 -4.49 -1.67
CA MET A 170 -19.81 -5.96 -1.68
C MET A 170 -19.67 -6.57 -0.28
N ASP A 171 -20.33 -7.70 -0.06
CA ASP A 171 -20.07 -8.54 1.11
C ASP A 171 -18.77 -9.34 0.89
N LYS A 172 -17.70 -8.85 1.50
CA LYS A 172 -16.35 -9.42 1.36
C LYS A 172 -16.26 -10.88 1.79
N SER A 173 -17.12 -11.32 2.71
CA SER A 173 -17.13 -12.72 3.18
C SER A 173 -17.60 -13.71 2.11
N LYS A 174 -18.26 -13.19 1.08
CA LYS A 174 -18.82 -13.96 -0.03
C LYS A 174 -18.03 -13.84 -1.34
N ILE A 175 -16.88 -13.16 -1.33
CA ILE A 175 -16.00 -13.07 -2.49
C ILE A 175 -14.80 -14.01 -2.32
N LEU A 176 -14.70 -14.98 -3.21
CA LEU A 176 -13.59 -15.95 -3.24
C LEU A 176 -12.39 -15.45 -4.04
N SER A 177 -12.65 -14.67 -5.09
CA SER A 177 -11.63 -14.18 -6.02
C SER A 177 -12.19 -13.05 -6.89
N PHE A 178 -11.29 -12.19 -7.39
CA PHE A 178 -11.58 -11.23 -8.44
C PHE A 178 -10.86 -11.60 -9.75
N VAL A 179 -11.56 -11.49 -10.87
CA VAL A 179 -11.00 -11.60 -12.22
C VAL A 179 -11.51 -10.43 -13.05
N THR A 180 -10.63 -9.50 -13.47
CA THR A 180 -11.04 -8.36 -14.28
C THR A 180 -10.32 -8.34 -15.63
N GLN A 181 -11.03 -7.88 -16.69
CA GLN A 181 -10.46 -7.69 -18.02
C GLN A 181 -9.53 -6.47 -18.08
N LYS A 182 -9.86 -5.43 -17.30
CA LYS A 182 -9.09 -4.19 -17.20
C LYS A 182 -8.46 -4.07 -15.81
N GLY A 183 -7.71 -3.02 -15.61
CA GLY A 183 -7.07 -2.69 -14.34
C GLY A 183 -5.56 -2.88 -14.38
N SER A 184 -4.90 -2.26 -13.39
CA SER A 184 -3.45 -2.35 -13.16
C SER A 184 -3.18 -2.98 -11.80
N VAL A 185 -1.94 -3.35 -11.55
CA VAL A 185 -1.53 -3.89 -10.23
C VAL A 185 -1.74 -2.92 -9.07
N ASN A 186 -1.93 -1.64 -9.39
CA ASN A 186 -2.24 -0.57 -8.45
C ASN A 186 -3.73 -0.18 -8.48
N SER A 187 -4.58 -0.89 -9.23
CA SER A 187 -6.01 -0.64 -9.24
C SER A 187 -6.66 -0.91 -7.88
N HIS A 188 -7.81 -0.29 -7.65
CA HIS A 188 -8.56 -0.46 -6.40
C HIS A 188 -8.90 -1.94 -6.13
N THR A 189 -9.32 -2.67 -7.16
CA THR A 189 -9.57 -4.12 -7.09
C THR A 189 -8.35 -4.91 -6.66
N ALA A 190 -7.16 -4.54 -7.18
CA ALA A 190 -5.91 -5.19 -6.82
C ALA A 190 -5.54 -4.93 -5.35
N ILE A 191 -5.71 -3.70 -4.87
CA ILE A 191 -5.48 -3.34 -3.47
C ILE A 191 -6.45 -4.09 -2.56
N LEU A 192 -7.72 -4.14 -2.92
CA LEU A 192 -8.74 -4.85 -2.16
C LEU A 192 -8.44 -6.34 -2.05
N ALA A 193 -8.09 -7.00 -3.15
CA ALA A 193 -7.75 -8.43 -3.17
C ALA A 193 -6.56 -8.74 -2.25
N ARG A 194 -5.51 -7.90 -2.25
CA ARG A 194 -4.37 -8.02 -1.34
C ARG A 194 -4.79 -7.85 0.12
N THR A 195 -5.64 -6.88 0.40
CA THR A 195 -6.17 -6.61 1.75
C THR A 195 -7.00 -7.79 2.26
N MET A 196 -7.82 -8.39 1.40
CA MET A 196 -8.63 -9.56 1.74
C MET A 196 -7.80 -10.86 1.77
N GLY A 197 -6.61 -10.89 1.17
CA GLY A 197 -5.77 -12.09 1.05
C GLY A 197 -6.39 -13.18 0.16
N ILE A 198 -7.16 -12.78 -0.87
CA ILE A 198 -7.82 -13.68 -1.81
C ILE A 198 -7.15 -13.65 -3.20
N PRO A 199 -7.15 -14.78 -3.95
CA PRO A 199 -6.63 -14.82 -5.31
C PRO A 199 -7.27 -13.75 -6.19
N ALA A 200 -6.47 -13.09 -7.04
CA ALA A 200 -7.04 -12.14 -7.99
C ALA A 200 -6.17 -12.01 -9.25
N LEU A 201 -6.85 -11.85 -10.38
CA LEU A 201 -6.26 -11.62 -11.70
C LEU A 201 -6.82 -10.34 -12.29
N ILE A 202 -5.96 -9.55 -12.91
CA ILE A 202 -6.31 -8.34 -13.66
C ILE A 202 -5.78 -8.40 -15.08
N GLY A 203 -6.36 -7.59 -15.97
CA GLY A 203 -5.96 -7.62 -17.38
C GLY A 203 -6.15 -9.00 -18.00
N SER A 204 -7.18 -9.73 -17.60
CA SER A 204 -7.46 -11.08 -18.08
C SER A 204 -8.04 -11.04 -19.50
N ASP A 205 -7.66 -12.02 -20.31
CA ASP A 205 -8.22 -12.27 -21.63
C ASP A 205 -9.59 -13.00 -21.60
N ILE A 206 -10.20 -13.11 -20.42
CA ILE A 206 -11.52 -13.72 -20.23
C ILE A 206 -12.57 -12.97 -21.05
N VAL A 207 -13.39 -13.73 -21.78
CA VAL A 207 -14.53 -13.15 -22.50
C VAL A 207 -15.72 -13.10 -21.56
N ILE A 208 -16.13 -11.90 -21.17
CA ILE A 208 -17.26 -11.70 -20.26
C ILE A 208 -18.56 -11.87 -21.06
N ASP A 209 -19.41 -12.77 -20.55
CA ASP A 209 -20.70 -13.11 -21.11
C ASP A 209 -21.61 -13.59 -19.98
N GLU A 210 -22.88 -13.21 -19.98
CA GLU A 210 -23.87 -13.64 -18.99
C GLU A 210 -23.94 -15.16 -18.81
N SER A 211 -23.59 -15.92 -19.87
CA SER A 211 -23.56 -17.39 -19.80
C SER A 211 -22.51 -17.95 -18.84
N LEU A 212 -21.59 -17.12 -18.34
CA LEU A 212 -20.63 -17.50 -17.29
C LEU A 212 -21.27 -17.57 -15.91
N ASN A 213 -22.37 -16.89 -15.68
CA ASN A 213 -23.06 -16.85 -14.39
C ASN A 213 -23.45 -18.26 -13.93
N GLY A 214 -23.07 -18.59 -12.71
CA GLY A 214 -23.35 -19.89 -12.10
C GLY A 214 -22.46 -21.04 -12.57
N LYS A 215 -21.60 -20.84 -13.59
CA LYS A 215 -20.62 -21.87 -13.99
C LYS A 215 -19.55 -22.04 -12.93
N LEU A 216 -19.04 -23.25 -12.82
CA LEU A 216 -17.92 -23.54 -11.94
C LEU A 216 -16.62 -22.99 -12.52
N GLY A 217 -15.93 -22.18 -11.70
CA GLY A 217 -14.64 -21.59 -12.03
C GLY A 217 -13.55 -21.99 -11.06
N VAL A 218 -12.31 -21.98 -11.53
CA VAL A 218 -11.11 -22.11 -10.71
C VAL A 218 -10.18 -20.94 -11.07
N VAL A 219 -9.75 -20.18 -10.08
CA VAL A 219 -8.75 -19.13 -10.23
C VAL A 219 -7.46 -19.58 -9.58
N ASP A 220 -6.42 -19.73 -10.38
CA ASP A 220 -5.05 -19.94 -9.94
C ASP A 220 -4.34 -18.57 -9.96
N GLY A 221 -4.42 -17.87 -8.84
CA GLY A 221 -3.79 -16.57 -8.67
C GLY A 221 -2.26 -16.63 -8.67
N THR A 222 -1.68 -17.78 -8.41
CA THR A 222 -0.21 -17.97 -8.41
C THR A 222 0.33 -18.00 -9.83
N ASN A 223 -0.33 -18.75 -10.72
CA ASN A 223 0.10 -18.91 -12.12
C ASN A 223 -0.61 -17.95 -13.09
N GLY A 224 -1.52 -17.10 -12.59
CA GLY A 224 -2.22 -16.12 -13.42
C GLY A 224 -3.22 -16.75 -14.39
N VAL A 225 -3.94 -17.80 -13.97
CA VAL A 225 -4.83 -18.59 -14.83
C VAL A 225 -6.24 -18.70 -14.23
N VAL A 226 -7.25 -18.60 -15.09
CA VAL A 226 -8.63 -18.96 -14.73
C VAL A 226 -9.17 -20.06 -15.64
N TYR A 227 -9.77 -21.05 -15.04
CA TYR A 227 -10.43 -22.17 -15.73
C TYR A 227 -11.93 -22.05 -15.55
N ILE A 228 -12.70 -22.14 -16.65
CA ILE A 228 -14.15 -22.19 -16.68
C ILE A 228 -14.58 -23.60 -17.03
N GLU A 229 -15.46 -24.18 -16.21
CA GLU A 229 -15.91 -25.58 -16.34
C GLU A 229 -14.70 -26.52 -16.50
N PRO A 230 -13.77 -26.54 -15.50
CA PRO A 230 -12.59 -27.39 -15.56
C PRO A 230 -12.98 -28.85 -15.71
N ASP A 231 -12.15 -29.60 -16.42
CA ASP A 231 -12.34 -31.05 -16.45
C ASP A 231 -11.98 -31.70 -15.08
N GLU A 232 -12.33 -32.95 -14.91
CA GLU A 232 -12.16 -33.67 -13.64
C GLU A 232 -10.67 -33.72 -13.21
N ALA A 233 -9.75 -33.85 -14.16
CA ALA A 233 -8.33 -33.90 -13.88
C ALA A 233 -7.81 -32.55 -13.39
N THR A 234 -8.16 -31.45 -14.05
CA THR A 234 -7.81 -30.08 -13.64
C THR A 234 -8.43 -29.74 -12.30
N MET A 235 -9.71 -30.07 -12.09
CA MET A 235 -10.40 -29.83 -10.83
C MET A 235 -9.70 -30.57 -9.68
N SER A 236 -9.39 -31.84 -9.84
CA SER A 236 -8.74 -32.66 -8.81
C SER A 236 -7.34 -32.10 -8.48
N ALA A 237 -6.57 -31.68 -9.50
CA ALA A 237 -5.26 -31.08 -9.28
C ALA A 237 -5.35 -29.77 -8.49
N MET A 238 -6.29 -28.88 -8.85
CA MET A 238 -6.47 -27.58 -8.19
C MET A 238 -7.03 -27.72 -6.76
N GLN A 239 -7.92 -28.69 -6.53
CA GLN A 239 -8.41 -28.99 -5.18
C GLN A 239 -7.27 -29.50 -4.28
N GLU A 240 -6.41 -30.36 -4.79
CA GLU A 240 -5.27 -30.87 -4.04
C GLU A 240 -4.25 -29.75 -3.73
N GLU A 241 -4.02 -28.82 -4.67
CA GLU A 241 -3.16 -27.67 -4.45
C GLU A 241 -3.76 -26.71 -3.42
N GLN A 242 -5.05 -26.40 -3.53
CA GLN A 242 -5.79 -25.60 -2.53
C GLN A 242 -5.71 -26.23 -1.13
N ARG A 243 -5.89 -27.56 -1.05
CA ARG A 243 -5.79 -28.29 0.22
C ARG A 243 -4.40 -28.14 0.82
N LYS A 244 -3.33 -28.32 0.03
CA LYS A 244 -1.94 -28.13 0.47
C LYS A 244 -1.67 -26.72 0.95
N ASP A 245 -2.18 -25.71 0.24
CA ASP A 245 -2.04 -24.31 0.63
C ASP A 245 -2.76 -24.02 1.95
N ASN A 246 -3.98 -24.54 2.12
CA ASN A 246 -4.74 -24.38 3.36
C ASN A 246 -4.07 -25.10 4.54
N GLU A 247 -3.57 -26.32 4.33
CA GLU A 247 -2.79 -27.04 5.33
C GLU A 247 -1.51 -26.30 5.71
N LYS A 248 -0.79 -25.77 4.71
CA LYS A 248 0.40 -24.94 4.95
C LYS A 248 0.07 -23.69 5.76
N LYS A 249 -1.03 -22.99 5.43
CA LYS A 249 -1.51 -21.83 6.19
C LYS A 249 -1.87 -22.22 7.63
N ALA A 250 -2.58 -23.35 7.82
CA ALA A 250 -2.95 -23.85 9.15
C ALA A 250 -1.70 -24.20 9.99
N LEU A 251 -0.74 -24.92 9.40
CA LEU A 251 0.54 -25.24 10.07
C LEU A 251 1.33 -23.98 10.46
N LEU A 252 1.29 -22.93 9.62
CA LEU A 252 1.93 -21.67 9.95
C LEU A 252 1.27 -21.00 11.18
N GLN A 253 -0.05 -21.11 11.34
CA GLN A 253 -0.73 -20.55 12.52
C GLN A 253 -0.29 -21.21 13.83
N GLU A 254 0.15 -22.48 13.82
CA GLU A 254 0.70 -23.16 15.00
C GLU A 254 2.04 -22.58 15.46
N LEU A 255 2.69 -21.77 14.63
CA LEU A 255 3.93 -21.08 14.96
C LEU A 255 3.71 -19.78 15.76
N LYS A 256 2.48 -19.31 15.92
CA LYS A 256 2.20 -18.17 16.81
C LYS A 256 2.58 -18.50 18.24
N GLY A 257 3.20 -17.54 18.92
CA GLY A 257 3.72 -17.69 20.26
C GLY A 257 5.03 -18.50 20.37
N LYS A 258 5.59 -18.96 19.24
CA LYS A 258 6.90 -19.63 19.24
C LYS A 258 8.02 -18.61 19.11
N GLU A 259 9.13 -18.85 19.82
CA GLU A 259 10.32 -18.00 19.71
C GLU A 259 10.96 -18.11 18.32
N ASP A 260 11.52 -16.98 17.85
CA ASP A 260 12.29 -16.88 16.61
C ASP A 260 13.73 -17.32 16.88
N VAL A 261 13.95 -18.64 16.90
CA VAL A 261 15.21 -19.27 17.30
C VAL A 261 15.58 -20.37 16.31
N THR A 262 16.84 -20.42 15.92
CA THR A 262 17.39 -21.49 15.03
C THR A 262 17.53 -22.81 15.77
N LEU A 263 17.77 -23.90 15.04
CA LEU A 263 17.97 -25.24 15.61
C LEU A 263 19.17 -25.32 16.58
N ASP A 264 20.17 -24.48 16.39
CA ASP A 264 21.37 -24.36 17.24
C ASP A 264 21.28 -23.23 18.29
N GLY A 265 20.08 -22.66 18.48
CA GLY A 265 19.75 -21.79 19.59
C GLY A 265 20.04 -20.30 19.40
N LYS A 266 20.40 -19.84 18.18
CA LYS A 266 20.57 -18.41 17.90
C LYS A 266 19.19 -17.74 17.81
N LYS A 267 18.95 -16.72 18.63
CA LYS A 267 17.74 -15.89 18.57
C LYS A 267 17.87 -14.85 17.45
N ILE A 268 16.82 -14.73 16.66
CA ILE A 268 16.70 -13.79 15.56
C ILE A 268 15.59 -12.80 15.89
N LYS A 269 15.79 -11.53 15.57
CA LYS A 269 14.75 -10.51 15.71
C LYS A 269 13.87 -10.55 14.46
N LEU A 270 12.68 -11.12 14.58
CA LEU A 270 11.72 -11.16 13.46
C LEU A 270 10.65 -10.12 13.68
N TYR A 271 10.78 -9.01 12.94
CA TYR A 271 9.97 -7.82 13.08
C TYR A 271 9.07 -7.63 11.87
N SER A 272 8.14 -6.68 11.98
CA SER A 272 7.23 -6.34 10.88
C SER A 272 7.46 -4.91 10.37
N ASN A 273 7.22 -4.71 9.07
CA ASN A 273 7.15 -3.41 8.44
C ASN A 273 5.72 -2.87 8.52
N ILE A 274 5.56 -1.58 8.81
CA ILE A 274 4.28 -0.88 8.77
C ILE A 274 4.40 0.47 8.05
N GLY A 275 3.29 0.93 7.48
CA GLY A 275 3.14 2.27 6.91
C GLY A 275 2.34 3.22 7.81
N ASN A 276 1.35 2.69 8.52
CA ASN A 276 0.46 3.48 9.38
C ASN A 276 -0.02 2.68 10.61
N ILE A 277 -0.76 3.36 11.50
CA ILE A 277 -1.30 2.77 12.75
C ILE A 277 -2.24 1.59 12.48
N LYS A 278 -2.97 1.59 11.37
CA LYS A 278 -3.95 0.52 11.05
C LYS A 278 -3.27 -0.84 10.82
N ASP A 279 -1.99 -0.83 10.44
CA ASP A 279 -1.19 -2.04 10.26
C ASP A 279 -0.91 -2.77 11.59
N LEU A 280 -1.02 -2.08 12.74
CA LEU A 280 -0.72 -2.65 14.07
C LEU A 280 -1.54 -3.90 14.38
N ALA A 281 -2.82 -3.90 14.02
CA ALA A 281 -3.67 -5.07 14.22
C ALA A 281 -3.11 -6.32 13.51
N ASN A 282 -2.61 -6.15 12.28
CA ASN A 282 -1.99 -7.22 11.51
C ASN A 282 -0.63 -7.66 12.10
N VAL A 283 0.16 -6.71 12.60
CA VAL A 283 1.43 -7.01 13.27
C VAL A 283 1.20 -7.90 14.50
N ILE A 284 0.25 -7.52 15.34
CA ILE A 284 -0.11 -8.26 16.55
C ILE A 284 -0.72 -9.61 16.19
N ALA A 285 -1.64 -9.65 15.21
CA ALA A 285 -2.30 -10.88 14.76
C ALA A 285 -1.33 -11.91 14.18
N ASN A 286 -0.21 -11.49 13.58
CA ASN A 286 0.83 -12.35 13.05
C ASN A 286 2.00 -12.57 14.02
N ASP A 287 1.88 -12.07 15.25
CA ASP A 287 2.82 -12.30 16.35
C ASP A 287 4.27 -11.89 16.03
N ALA A 288 4.45 -10.73 15.39
CA ALA A 288 5.78 -10.17 15.18
C ALA A 288 6.43 -9.79 16.51
N ALA A 289 7.73 -9.99 16.64
CA ALA A 289 8.49 -9.68 17.86
C ALA A 289 8.75 -8.17 18.05
N GLY A 290 8.47 -7.36 17.01
CA GLY A 290 8.61 -5.90 17.02
C GLY A 290 8.22 -5.29 15.69
N ILE A 291 8.44 -4.00 15.56
CA ILE A 291 8.37 -3.25 14.30
C ILE A 291 9.79 -2.86 13.92
N GLY A 292 10.30 -3.39 12.79
CA GLY A 292 11.65 -3.11 12.31
C GLY A 292 11.71 -1.96 11.30
N LEU A 293 10.55 -1.59 10.75
CA LEU A 293 10.43 -0.42 9.90
C LEU A 293 9.03 0.18 10.01
N PHE A 294 8.92 1.33 10.67
CA PHE A 294 7.79 2.22 10.50
C PHE A 294 8.15 3.30 9.48
N ARG A 295 7.44 3.33 8.37
CA ARG A 295 7.64 4.27 7.27
C ARG A 295 6.93 5.59 7.56
N SER A 296 7.60 6.50 8.26
CA SER A 296 6.99 7.76 8.69
C SER A 296 6.61 8.71 7.55
N GLU A 297 7.10 8.48 6.33
CA GLU A 297 6.72 9.27 5.17
C GLU A 297 5.23 9.23 4.87
N PHE A 298 4.52 8.17 5.23
CA PHE A 298 3.06 8.11 5.06
C PHE A 298 2.30 9.16 5.86
N ILE A 299 2.84 9.60 7.02
CA ILE A 299 2.26 10.71 7.79
C ILE A 299 2.26 12.00 6.97
N TYR A 300 3.30 12.21 6.19
CA TYR A 300 3.43 13.38 5.32
C TYR A 300 2.61 13.23 4.04
N LEU A 301 2.57 12.04 3.46
CA LEU A 301 1.80 11.76 2.23
C LEU A 301 0.28 11.83 2.44
N GLU A 302 -0.19 11.57 3.66
CA GLU A 302 -1.61 11.63 4.06
C GLU A 302 -2.01 13.02 4.58
N SER A 303 -1.11 14.03 4.52
CA SER A 303 -1.34 15.38 5.02
C SER A 303 -1.25 16.41 3.89
N ASP A 304 -2.09 17.44 3.94
CA ASP A 304 -2.07 18.56 2.99
C ASP A 304 -1.04 19.65 3.35
N THR A 305 -0.49 19.58 4.56
CA THR A 305 0.51 20.51 5.11
C THR A 305 1.56 19.74 5.89
N PHE A 306 2.67 20.41 6.28
CA PHE A 306 3.65 19.78 7.15
C PHE A 306 3.00 19.33 8.47
N PRO A 307 3.07 18.02 8.79
CA PRO A 307 2.54 17.50 10.06
C PRO A 307 3.21 18.19 11.24
N THR A 308 2.42 18.63 12.20
CA THR A 308 2.90 19.28 13.42
C THR A 308 3.65 18.30 14.33
N GLU A 309 4.43 18.82 15.27
CA GLU A 309 5.06 17.99 16.32
C GLU A 309 4.04 17.14 17.08
N GLU A 310 2.88 17.73 17.40
CA GLU A 310 1.86 17.05 18.21
C GLU A 310 1.15 15.92 17.44
N GLU A 311 0.84 16.14 16.16
CA GLU A 311 0.27 15.08 15.29
C GLU A 311 1.23 13.91 15.16
N GLN A 312 2.49 14.17 14.86
CA GLN A 312 3.52 13.13 14.76
C GLN A 312 3.75 12.42 16.11
N PHE A 313 3.82 13.18 17.21
CA PHE A 313 3.98 12.63 18.55
C PHE A 313 2.85 11.65 18.91
N ASN A 314 1.59 12.03 18.66
CA ASN A 314 0.44 11.18 18.96
C ASN A 314 0.47 9.87 18.18
N ILE A 315 0.88 9.91 16.90
CA ILE A 315 1.04 8.72 16.06
C ILE A 315 2.14 7.81 16.62
N TYR A 316 3.34 8.34 16.86
CA TYR A 316 4.48 7.55 17.36
C TYR A 316 4.24 6.98 18.75
N ARG A 317 3.60 7.76 19.62
CA ARG A 317 3.19 7.32 20.95
C ARG A 317 2.19 6.17 20.87
N THR A 318 1.15 6.30 20.05
CA THR A 318 0.14 5.24 19.88
C THR A 318 0.78 3.93 19.43
N VAL A 319 1.73 4.00 18.48
CA VAL A 319 2.46 2.80 18.03
C VAL A 319 3.30 2.21 19.16
N ALA A 320 4.04 3.03 19.90
CA ALA A 320 4.90 2.59 20.99
C ALA A 320 4.10 1.91 22.11
N GLU A 321 3.00 2.52 22.55
CA GLU A 321 2.10 1.98 23.57
C GLU A 321 1.42 0.67 23.11
N SER A 322 0.93 0.62 21.86
CA SER A 322 0.29 -0.57 21.29
C SER A 322 1.23 -1.77 21.20
N MET A 323 2.52 -1.54 21.03
CA MET A 323 3.52 -2.61 20.98
C MET A 323 3.95 -3.12 22.37
N ALA A 324 3.44 -2.54 23.45
CA ALA A 324 3.59 -3.02 24.82
C ALA A 324 5.04 -3.37 25.20
N GLY A 325 5.99 -2.47 24.90
CA GLY A 325 7.42 -2.62 25.19
C GLY A 325 8.23 -3.41 24.16
N LYS A 326 7.59 -4.02 23.16
CA LYS A 326 8.30 -4.58 21.99
C LYS A 326 9.00 -3.46 21.22
N PRO A 327 10.15 -3.73 20.57
CA PRO A 327 10.89 -2.73 19.81
C PRO A 327 10.09 -2.13 18.66
N VAL A 328 10.25 -0.83 18.44
CA VAL A 328 9.69 -0.07 17.33
C VAL A 328 10.78 0.78 16.71
N ILE A 329 11.18 0.47 15.48
CA ILE A 329 12.15 1.25 14.72
C ILE A 329 11.38 2.17 13.76
N ILE A 330 11.54 3.48 13.96
CA ILE A 330 10.88 4.50 13.15
C ILE A 330 11.90 5.14 12.22
N ARG A 331 11.68 5.02 10.93
CA ARG A 331 12.48 5.70 9.90
C ARG A 331 12.05 7.16 9.82
N THR A 332 13.02 8.07 9.86
CA THR A 332 12.73 9.49 9.61
C THR A 332 12.31 9.71 8.16
N LEU A 333 11.86 10.91 7.87
CA LEU A 333 11.33 11.33 6.56
C LEU A 333 12.11 10.73 5.37
N ASP A 334 11.37 10.05 4.48
CA ASP A 334 11.87 9.53 3.20
C ASP A 334 10.95 9.97 2.06
N ILE A 335 10.78 11.28 1.92
CA ILE A 335 10.08 11.97 0.82
C ILE A 335 11.10 12.30 -0.28
N GLY A 336 10.61 12.42 -1.51
CA GLY A 336 11.37 12.65 -2.74
C GLY A 336 11.29 11.44 -3.67
N ALA A 337 11.96 11.49 -4.80
CA ALA A 337 11.88 10.47 -5.85
C ALA A 337 10.45 10.27 -6.35
N ASP A 338 9.87 9.11 -6.08
CA ASP A 338 8.51 8.69 -6.43
C ASP A 338 7.43 9.16 -5.44
N LYS A 339 7.84 9.71 -4.29
CA LYS A 339 6.97 10.16 -3.20
C LYS A 339 7.04 11.67 -3.09
N GLN A 340 6.10 12.37 -3.68
CA GLN A 340 6.06 13.83 -3.67
C GLN A 340 4.81 14.35 -2.96
N CYS A 341 5.00 15.45 -2.22
CA CYS A 341 3.93 16.24 -1.63
C CYS A 341 4.12 17.67 -2.11
N ASP A 342 3.10 18.27 -2.69
CA ASP A 342 3.17 19.60 -3.30
C ASP A 342 3.63 20.68 -2.32
N TYR A 343 3.21 20.59 -1.05
CA TYR A 343 3.60 21.55 -0.02
C TYR A 343 5.08 21.51 0.38
N PHE A 344 5.84 20.48 -0.05
CA PHE A 344 7.30 20.50 0.08
C PHE A 344 7.94 21.50 -0.88
N GLY A 345 7.27 21.84 -1.99
CA GLY A 345 7.77 22.75 -3.00
C GLY A 345 9.12 22.29 -3.58
N LEU A 346 9.26 20.99 -3.82
CA LEU A 346 10.45 20.42 -4.44
C LEU A 346 10.42 20.69 -5.94
N ASP A 347 11.55 21.11 -6.48
CA ASP A 347 11.71 21.28 -7.92
C ASP A 347 11.60 19.92 -8.64
N LYS A 348 11.11 19.95 -9.88
CA LYS A 348 11.14 18.78 -10.75
C LYS A 348 12.58 18.45 -11.13
N GLU A 349 13.01 17.25 -10.81
CA GLU A 349 14.36 16.75 -11.10
C GLU A 349 14.34 15.73 -12.26
N ASP A 350 15.39 15.70 -13.08
CA ASP A 350 15.52 14.71 -14.16
C ASP A 350 15.72 13.27 -13.63
N ASN A 351 16.35 13.15 -12.45
CA ASN A 351 16.62 11.88 -11.79
C ASN A 351 16.21 11.96 -10.30
N PRO A 352 14.92 11.96 -9.98
CA PRO A 352 14.45 12.22 -8.62
C PRO A 352 15.00 11.23 -7.57
N ALA A 353 15.23 9.96 -7.94
CA ALA A 353 15.81 8.97 -7.03
C ALA A 353 17.26 9.31 -6.63
N LEU A 354 18.00 10.08 -7.44
CA LEU A 354 19.36 10.54 -7.17
C LEU A 354 19.40 11.97 -6.63
N GLY A 355 18.26 12.63 -6.51
CA GLY A 355 18.11 14.05 -6.20
C GLY A 355 17.98 14.40 -4.72
N LEU A 356 17.25 15.49 -4.46
CA LEU A 356 16.97 16.00 -3.12
C LEU A 356 15.85 15.17 -2.47
N ARG A 357 16.23 14.18 -1.66
CA ARG A 357 15.30 13.28 -0.97
C ARG A 357 15.77 12.94 0.44
N ALA A 358 14.87 12.46 1.26
CA ALA A 358 15.11 11.81 2.55
C ALA A 358 16.01 12.69 3.47
N ILE A 359 17.10 12.15 3.99
CA ILE A 359 18.03 12.85 4.87
C ILE A 359 18.59 14.13 4.24
N ARG A 360 18.69 14.21 2.93
CA ARG A 360 19.15 15.42 2.24
C ARG A 360 18.18 16.60 2.45
N ILE A 361 16.86 16.32 2.39
CA ILE A 361 15.82 17.30 2.75
C ILE A 361 15.98 17.68 4.23
N CYS A 362 16.08 16.70 5.12
CA CYS A 362 16.20 16.91 6.55
C CYS A 362 17.40 17.81 6.93
N LEU A 363 18.54 17.63 6.27
CA LEU A 363 19.75 18.42 6.54
C LEU A 363 19.75 19.81 5.88
N THR A 364 18.96 20.00 4.82
CA THR A 364 18.80 21.31 4.16
C THR A 364 17.63 22.11 4.70
N ARG A 365 16.65 21.46 5.34
CA ARG A 365 15.49 22.07 6.00
C ARG A 365 15.40 21.57 7.46
N PRO A 366 16.32 22.01 8.33
CA PRO A 366 16.43 21.49 9.70
C PRO A 366 15.18 21.73 10.55
N GLU A 367 14.34 22.71 10.22
CA GLU A 367 13.06 22.96 10.89
C GLU A 367 12.09 21.78 10.77
N ILE A 368 11.98 21.18 9.58
CA ILE A 368 11.15 19.99 9.35
C ILE A 368 11.71 18.80 10.16
N PHE A 369 13.03 18.62 10.09
CA PHE A 369 13.71 17.53 10.75
C PHE A 369 13.63 17.64 12.29
N LYS A 370 13.83 18.84 12.85
CA LYS A 370 13.68 19.09 14.29
C LYS A 370 12.26 18.78 14.77
N THR A 371 11.23 19.20 14.02
CA THR A 371 9.83 18.89 14.36
C THR A 371 9.62 17.38 14.47
N GLN A 372 10.10 16.59 13.51
CA GLN A 372 10.01 15.13 13.56
C GLN A 372 10.82 14.54 14.72
N LEU A 373 12.07 14.96 14.92
CA LEU A 373 12.91 14.45 16.00
C LEU A 373 12.32 14.76 17.38
N ARG A 374 11.78 15.98 17.59
CA ARG A 374 11.11 16.32 18.85
C ARG A 374 9.95 15.36 19.13
N ALA A 375 9.11 15.10 18.15
CA ALA A 375 8.00 14.13 18.28
C ALA A 375 8.51 12.72 18.61
N LEU A 376 9.56 12.25 17.94
CA LEU A 376 10.17 10.93 18.18
C LEU A 376 10.79 10.81 19.57
N TYR A 377 11.55 11.83 20.03
CA TYR A 377 12.13 11.84 21.39
C TYR A 377 11.04 11.85 22.46
N ARG A 378 10.01 12.68 22.33
CA ARG A 378 8.84 12.69 23.23
C ARG A 378 8.16 11.32 23.27
N ALA A 379 7.88 10.72 22.14
CA ALA A 379 7.23 9.43 22.04
C ALA A 379 8.07 8.28 22.64
N SER A 380 9.40 8.41 22.65
CA SER A 380 10.30 7.39 23.21
C SER A 380 10.20 7.25 24.74
N ALA A 381 9.54 8.19 25.44
CA ALA A 381 9.19 8.02 26.86
C ALA A 381 8.07 6.99 27.08
N TYR A 382 7.31 6.64 26.05
CA TYR A 382 6.12 5.78 26.12
C TYR A 382 6.33 4.34 25.62
N GLY A 383 7.54 4.02 25.13
CA GLY A 383 7.87 2.67 24.68
C GLY A 383 9.28 2.53 24.13
N ASN A 384 9.59 1.35 23.59
CA ASN A 384 10.93 1.00 23.13
C ASN A 384 11.15 1.48 21.68
N ILE A 385 11.28 2.78 21.49
CA ILE A 385 11.52 3.40 20.17
C ILE A 385 13.02 3.42 19.84
N SER A 386 13.34 3.17 18.58
CA SER A 386 14.63 3.46 17.94
C SER A 386 14.40 4.33 16.71
N ILE A 387 15.34 5.22 16.42
CA ILE A 387 15.27 6.14 15.27
C ILE A 387 16.22 5.65 14.19
N MET A 388 15.78 5.64 12.93
CA MET A 388 16.57 5.19 11.79
C MET A 388 16.60 6.24 10.70
N TYR A 389 17.80 6.59 10.23
CA TYR A 389 18.01 7.63 9.21
C TYR A 389 18.24 7.00 7.83
N PRO A 390 17.40 7.35 6.80
CA PRO A 390 17.52 6.83 5.45
C PRO A 390 18.58 7.56 4.61
N MET A 391 18.98 6.95 3.50
CA MET A 391 19.78 7.55 2.42
C MET A 391 21.14 8.10 2.82
N ILE A 392 21.77 7.53 3.84
CA ILE A 392 23.10 7.93 4.31
C ILE A 392 24.18 7.50 3.30
N ILE A 393 25.13 8.41 3.04
CA ILE A 393 26.30 8.15 2.18
C ILE A 393 27.65 8.47 2.85
N SER A 394 27.65 9.15 3.99
CA SER A 394 28.89 9.62 4.62
C SER A 394 28.82 9.73 6.15
N GLU A 395 29.98 9.72 6.81
CA GLU A 395 30.12 10.00 8.24
C GLU A 395 29.71 11.43 8.59
N GLN A 396 29.95 12.38 7.68
CA GLN A 396 29.61 13.79 7.89
C GLN A 396 28.10 14.00 8.02
N GLU A 397 27.29 13.21 7.30
CA GLU A 397 25.83 13.28 7.46
C GLU A 397 25.42 12.78 8.85
N VAL A 398 25.99 11.69 9.32
CA VAL A 398 25.73 11.17 10.68
C VAL A 398 26.16 12.17 11.75
N ASP A 399 27.31 12.85 11.57
CA ASP A 399 27.77 13.89 12.49
C ASP A 399 26.81 15.09 12.53
N LYS A 400 26.30 15.53 11.38
CA LYS A 400 25.29 16.60 11.31
C LYS A 400 23.98 16.20 11.99
N ILE A 401 23.52 14.97 11.77
CA ILE A 401 22.34 14.42 12.44
C ILE A 401 22.51 14.51 13.96
N LYS A 402 23.65 14.05 14.50
CA LYS A 402 23.94 14.08 15.94
C LYS A 402 23.95 15.49 16.52
N VAL A 403 24.42 16.48 15.76
CA VAL A 403 24.34 17.89 16.19
C VAL A 403 22.87 18.29 16.37
N ILE A 404 22.02 18.00 15.38
CA ILE A 404 20.58 18.34 15.43
C ILE A 404 19.88 17.55 16.56
N GLU A 405 20.18 16.25 16.75
CA GLU A 405 19.67 15.47 17.88
C GLU A 405 20.00 16.11 19.23
N ASN A 406 21.25 16.59 19.39
CA ASN A 406 21.67 17.23 20.63
C ASN A 406 20.99 18.57 20.86
N GLU A 407 20.76 19.35 19.81
CA GLU A 407 19.98 20.59 19.87
C GLU A 407 18.54 20.29 20.32
N VAL A 408 17.89 19.31 19.71
CA VAL A 408 16.53 18.89 20.07
C VAL A 408 16.44 18.43 21.53
N LYS A 409 17.39 17.62 21.99
CA LYS A 409 17.45 17.18 23.40
C LYS A 409 17.61 18.35 24.36
N ALA A 410 18.47 19.31 24.02
CA ALA A 410 18.67 20.52 24.82
C ALA A 410 17.39 21.36 24.89
N GLU A 411 16.70 21.57 23.76
CA GLU A 411 15.43 22.29 23.70
C GLU A 411 14.34 21.63 24.54
N LEU A 412 14.16 20.29 24.42
CA LEU A 412 13.19 19.54 25.23
C LEU A 412 13.49 19.61 26.73
N THR A 413 14.78 19.54 27.09
CA THR A 413 15.23 19.65 28.48
C THR A 413 14.93 21.03 29.05
N GLU A 414 15.24 22.11 28.30
CA GLU A 414 14.96 23.49 28.71
C GLU A 414 13.46 23.73 28.90
N GLN A 415 12.63 23.10 28.09
CA GLN A 415 11.17 23.18 28.17
C GLN A 415 10.56 22.27 29.26
N GLY A 416 11.36 21.44 29.91
CA GLY A 416 10.87 20.47 30.92
C GLY A 416 10.01 19.36 30.32
N ILE A 417 10.16 19.08 29.04
CA ILE A 417 9.42 18.01 28.35
C ILE A 417 10.15 16.69 28.55
N GLU A 418 9.41 15.68 29.03
CA GLU A 418 9.94 14.33 29.22
C GLU A 418 10.21 13.62 27.88
N PHE A 419 11.35 12.95 27.78
CA PHE A 419 11.72 12.11 26.64
C PHE A 419 12.63 10.96 27.07
N GLY A 420 12.63 9.89 26.27
CA GLY A 420 13.48 8.72 26.50
C GLY A 420 14.84 8.84 25.84
N ASN A 421 15.54 7.72 25.75
CA ASN A 421 16.85 7.63 25.09
C ASN A 421 16.80 6.57 23.95
N PRO A 422 16.16 6.90 22.82
CA PRO A 422 16.06 5.97 21.71
C PRO A 422 17.43 5.66 21.12
N LYS A 423 17.62 4.41 20.66
CA LYS A 423 18.79 4.04 19.86
C LYS A 423 18.74 4.73 18.52
N SER A 424 19.90 5.09 17.99
CA SER A 424 20.06 5.78 16.72
C SER A 424 20.77 4.86 15.73
N GLY A 425 20.10 4.53 14.65
CA GLY A 425 20.62 3.68 13.57
C GLY A 425 20.49 4.34 12.20
N ILE A 426 21.08 3.70 11.20
CA ILE A 426 20.99 4.16 9.81
C ILE A 426 20.53 3.04 8.88
N MET A 427 19.88 3.44 7.80
CA MET A 427 19.57 2.54 6.70
C MET A 427 20.77 2.45 5.76
N ILE A 428 21.24 1.24 5.52
CA ILE A 428 22.28 0.96 4.53
C ILE A 428 21.58 0.60 3.23
N GLU A 429 21.48 1.56 2.34
CA GLU A 429 20.74 1.42 1.08
C GLU A 429 21.42 2.09 -0.11
N THR A 430 22.63 2.60 0.10
CA THR A 430 23.47 3.14 -0.96
C THR A 430 24.79 2.36 -1.03
N PRO A 431 25.38 2.14 -2.22
CA PRO A 431 26.70 1.50 -2.34
C PRO A 431 27.79 2.22 -1.53
N ALA A 432 27.71 3.55 -1.42
CA ALA A 432 28.64 4.35 -0.62
C ALA A 432 28.57 3.96 0.87
N ALA A 433 27.34 3.81 1.43
CA ALA A 433 27.17 3.39 2.82
C ALA A 433 27.69 1.97 3.07
N VAL A 434 27.52 1.06 2.10
CA VAL A 434 28.09 -0.30 2.20
C VAL A 434 29.60 -0.25 2.33
N ILE A 435 30.29 0.46 1.45
CA ILE A 435 31.77 0.58 1.47
C ILE A 435 32.24 1.26 2.76
N MET A 436 31.51 2.24 3.25
CA MET A 436 31.83 3.00 4.47
C MET A 436 31.23 2.36 5.75
N SER A 437 30.62 1.16 5.64
CA SER A 437 29.85 0.60 6.75
C SER A 437 30.66 0.39 8.04
N ARG A 438 31.94 0.05 7.94
CA ARG A 438 32.79 -0.10 9.13
C ARG A 438 33.01 1.22 9.87
N GLN A 439 33.20 2.31 9.16
CA GLN A 439 33.36 3.64 9.76
C GLN A 439 32.03 4.13 10.35
N LEU A 440 30.94 3.93 9.59
CA LEU A 440 29.58 4.30 10.02
C LEU A 440 29.15 3.51 11.26
N ALA A 441 29.53 2.23 11.37
CA ALA A 441 29.21 1.39 12.53
C ALA A 441 29.72 1.96 13.87
N LYS A 442 30.82 2.70 13.87
CA LYS A 442 31.39 3.37 15.06
C LYS A 442 30.53 4.53 15.56
N LYS A 443 29.57 4.99 14.76
CA LYS A 443 28.81 6.21 15.02
C LYS A 443 27.33 5.94 15.37
N VAL A 444 26.86 4.73 15.21
CA VAL A 444 25.43 4.38 15.37
C VAL A 444 25.26 3.07 16.17
N ASP A 445 24.03 2.81 16.62
CA ASP A 445 23.73 1.62 17.44
C ASP A 445 23.34 0.39 16.61
N PHE A 446 22.93 0.57 15.36
CA PHE A 446 22.52 -0.53 14.47
C PHE A 446 22.48 -0.12 13.00
N PHE A 447 22.47 -1.13 12.15
CA PHE A 447 22.17 -1.01 10.73
C PHE A 447 20.88 -1.74 10.36
N SER A 448 20.12 -1.15 9.44
CA SER A 448 19.03 -1.83 8.73
C SER A 448 19.27 -1.70 7.24
N ILE A 449 19.33 -2.82 6.54
CA ILE A 449 19.68 -2.85 5.10
C ILE A 449 18.40 -2.69 4.28
N GLY A 450 18.30 -1.57 3.56
CA GLY A 450 17.22 -1.27 2.63
C GLY A 450 17.48 -1.89 1.27
N THR A 451 17.18 -3.18 1.10
CA THR A 451 17.58 -3.94 -0.09
C THR A 451 16.99 -3.44 -1.39
N ASN A 452 15.81 -2.82 -1.37
CA ASN A 452 15.16 -2.30 -2.57
C ASN A 452 15.98 -1.16 -3.21
N ASP A 453 16.29 -0.12 -2.44
CA ASP A 453 17.09 1.00 -2.91
C ASP A 453 18.56 0.59 -3.14
N LEU A 454 19.10 -0.27 -2.28
CA LEU A 454 20.46 -0.82 -2.49
C LEU A 454 20.57 -1.53 -3.84
N THR A 455 19.59 -2.36 -4.21
CA THR A 455 19.56 -3.04 -5.51
C THR A 455 19.45 -2.05 -6.65
N GLN A 456 18.50 -1.09 -6.55
CA GLN A 456 18.30 -0.04 -7.54
C GLN A 456 19.59 0.73 -7.85
N TYR A 457 20.28 1.21 -6.81
CA TYR A 457 21.51 2.00 -6.97
C TYR A 457 22.71 1.18 -7.39
N THR A 458 22.81 -0.07 -6.94
CA THR A 458 23.93 -0.94 -7.28
C THR A 458 23.86 -1.42 -8.72
N LEU A 459 22.68 -1.81 -9.18
CA LEU A 459 22.47 -2.28 -10.56
C LEU A 459 22.20 -1.12 -11.54
N ALA A 460 22.05 0.11 -11.06
CA ALA A 460 21.68 1.28 -11.85
C ALA A 460 20.38 1.08 -12.65
N ILE A 461 19.38 0.47 -12.02
CA ILE A 461 18.08 0.14 -12.61
C ILE A 461 16.98 0.79 -11.80
N ASP A 462 16.11 1.54 -12.46
CA ASP A 462 14.88 2.04 -11.85
C ASP A 462 13.88 0.89 -11.69
N ARG A 463 13.63 0.50 -10.44
CA ARG A 463 12.72 -0.60 -10.08
C ARG A 463 11.25 -0.36 -10.42
N GLN A 464 10.88 0.89 -10.74
CA GLN A 464 9.52 1.25 -11.16
C GLN A 464 9.32 1.19 -12.67
N ASN A 465 10.41 1.11 -13.42
CA ASN A 465 10.36 1.02 -14.86
C ASN A 465 10.14 -0.44 -15.30
N THR A 466 8.90 -0.79 -15.60
CA THR A 466 8.51 -2.15 -16.03
C THR A 466 9.22 -2.65 -17.29
N LYS A 467 9.84 -1.76 -18.09
CA LYS A 467 10.66 -2.16 -19.24
C LYS A 467 12.00 -2.76 -18.84
N LEU A 468 12.38 -2.60 -17.59
CA LEU A 468 13.64 -3.09 -17.02
C LEU A 468 13.46 -4.33 -16.13
N ASP A 469 12.25 -4.87 -16.02
CA ASP A 469 11.95 -6.02 -15.15
C ASP A 469 12.88 -7.22 -15.47
N ASP A 470 13.19 -7.48 -16.73
CA ASP A 470 14.08 -8.58 -17.17
C ASP A 470 15.56 -8.37 -16.76
N PHE A 471 15.94 -7.14 -16.40
CA PHE A 471 17.30 -6.79 -15.97
C PHE A 471 17.41 -6.65 -14.45
N TYR A 472 16.28 -6.50 -13.75
CA TYR A 472 16.23 -6.33 -12.31
C TYR A 472 16.32 -7.69 -11.61
N ASP A 473 17.47 -7.98 -11.01
CA ASP A 473 17.69 -9.19 -10.22
C ASP A 473 17.97 -8.84 -8.76
N ALA A 474 16.96 -9.01 -7.90
CA ALA A 474 17.10 -8.79 -6.47
C ALA A 474 18.05 -9.81 -5.79
N HIS A 475 18.24 -10.99 -6.38
CA HIS A 475 19.18 -12.03 -5.91
C HIS A 475 20.60 -11.87 -6.49
N HIS A 476 20.88 -10.76 -7.16
CA HIS A 476 22.16 -10.54 -7.80
C HIS A 476 23.33 -10.75 -6.83
N PRO A 477 24.39 -11.51 -7.21
CA PRO A 477 25.50 -11.83 -6.30
C PRO A 477 26.18 -10.62 -5.67
N ALA A 478 26.19 -9.47 -6.36
CA ALA A 478 26.72 -8.22 -5.81
C ALA A 478 25.94 -7.76 -4.59
N ILE A 479 24.60 -7.89 -4.59
CA ILE A 479 23.74 -7.49 -3.47
C ILE A 479 24.01 -8.39 -2.26
N LEU A 480 24.08 -9.71 -2.47
CA LEU A 480 24.38 -10.66 -1.40
C LEU A 480 25.77 -10.42 -0.80
N ALA A 481 26.77 -10.11 -1.65
CA ALA A 481 28.12 -9.75 -1.19
C ALA A 481 28.14 -8.46 -0.37
N MET A 482 27.35 -7.43 -0.78
CA MET A 482 27.20 -6.18 -0.04
C MET A 482 26.52 -6.39 1.32
N ILE A 483 25.45 -7.18 1.38
CA ILE A 483 24.79 -7.54 2.65
C ILE A 483 25.79 -8.19 3.60
N ARG A 484 26.56 -9.19 3.14
CA ARG A 484 27.60 -9.86 3.92
C ARG A 484 28.64 -8.86 4.46
N MET A 485 29.16 -7.98 3.61
CA MET A 485 30.12 -6.95 4.01
C MET A 485 29.56 -6.05 5.12
N VAL A 486 28.31 -5.61 5.00
CA VAL A 486 27.65 -4.75 6.01
C VAL A 486 27.54 -5.47 7.34
N VAL A 487 27.08 -6.73 7.34
CA VAL A 487 26.93 -7.54 8.56
C VAL A 487 28.29 -7.76 9.24
N GLU A 488 29.33 -8.15 8.49
CA GLU A 488 30.67 -8.35 9.01
C GLU A 488 31.25 -7.06 9.62
N ASN A 489 31.08 -5.92 8.96
CA ASN A 489 31.54 -4.62 9.44
C ASN A 489 30.77 -4.15 10.68
N ALA A 490 29.46 -4.37 10.74
CA ALA A 490 28.64 -4.08 11.91
C ALA A 490 29.11 -4.88 13.13
N HIS A 491 29.25 -6.19 12.99
CA HIS A 491 29.70 -7.07 14.05
C HIS A 491 31.13 -6.76 14.51
N ALA A 492 32.03 -6.40 13.60
CA ALA A 492 33.40 -6.01 13.93
C ALA A 492 33.46 -4.77 14.85
N GLU A 493 32.45 -3.90 14.82
CA GLU A 493 32.34 -2.71 15.67
C GLU A 493 31.30 -2.89 16.79
N GLY A 494 30.74 -4.10 16.96
CA GLY A 494 29.88 -4.49 18.09
C GLY A 494 28.42 -4.03 17.98
N ILE A 495 27.96 -3.64 16.79
CA ILE A 495 26.54 -3.33 16.51
C ILE A 495 25.87 -4.45 15.72
N TRP A 496 24.55 -4.52 15.77
CA TRP A 496 23.77 -5.49 15.02
C TRP A 496 23.35 -4.95 13.64
N ALA A 497 23.10 -5.86 12.69
CA ALA A 497 22.61 -5.54 11.36
C ALA A 497 21.37 -6.37 11.00
N GLY A 498 20.34 -5.69 10.48
CA GLY A 498 19.10 -6.29 10.00
C GLY A 498 18.80 -5.99 8.54
N ILE A 499 17.74 -6.58 8.03
CA ILE A 499 17.21 -6.36 6.67
C ILE A 499 15.74 -5.95 6.79
N CYS A 500 15.38 -4.79 6.23
CA CYS A 500 14.00 -4.30 6.19
C CYS A 500 13.41 -4.18 4.78
N GLY A 501 14.20 -4.42 3.74
CA GLY A 501 13.73 -4.49 2.36
C GLY A 501 13.00 -5.80 2.04
N GLU A 502 12.46 -5.89 0.83
CA GLU A 502 11.64 -7.04 0.39
C GLU A 502 12.38 -8.38 0.43
N LEU A 503 13.69 -8.39 0.22
CA LEU A 503 14.51 -9.60 0.35
C LEU A 503 14.45 -10.23 1.74
N GLY A 504 14.21 -9.45 2.80
CA GLY A 504 14.01 -9.99 4.16
C GLY A 504 12.85 -10.97 4.27
N ALA A 505 11.86 -10.86 3.40
CA ALA A 505 10.69 -11.73 3.34
C ALA A 505 10.86 -12.95 2.42
N ASP A 506 11.97 -13.01 1.70
CA ASP A 506 12.27 -14.12 0.80
C ASP A 506 12.76 -15.35 1.59
N THR A 507 11.88 -16.33 1.71
CA THR A 507 12.16 -17.55 2.46
C THR A 507 13.25 -18.41 1.82
N THR A 508 13.57 -18.23 0.54
CA THR A 508 14.67 -18.95 -0.15
C THR A 508 16.04 -18.42 0.24
N LEU A 509 16.14 -17.16 0.66
CA LEU A 509 17.37 -16.50 1.10
C LEU A 509 17.52 -16.46 2.63
N THR A 510 16.45 -16.74 3.39
CA THR A 510 16.48 -16.64 4.86
C THR A 510 17.64 -17.41 5.47
N GLU A 511 17.86 -18.68 5.07
CA GLU A 511 18.97 -19.50 5.57
C GLU A 511 20.33 -18.86 5.27
N GLU A 512 20.51 -18.30 4.09
CA GLU A 512 21.76 -17.63 3.69
C GLU A 512 21.99 -16.37 4.53
N PHE A 513 20.98 -15.55 4.75
CA PHE A 513 21.08 -14.38 5.62
C PHE A 513 21.45 -14.74 7.07
N LEU A 514 20.86 -15.80 7.60
CA LEU A 514 21.21 -16.28 8.94
C LEU A 514 22.66 -16.76 9.02
N LYS A 515 23.15 -17.46 8.00
CA LYS A 515 24.56 -17.88 7.88
C LYS A 515 25.52 -16.70 7.67
N MET A 516 25.10 -15.62 7.03
CA MET A 516 25.86 -14.36 6.97
C MET A 516 25.95 -13.67 8.34
N GLY A 517 25.07 -14.03 9.28
CA GLY A 517 25.02 -13.43 10.60
C GLY A 517 23.99 -12.34 10.78
N VAL A 518 23.05 -12.14 9.84
CA VAL A 518 21.96 -11.17 9.98
C VAL A 518 21.22 -11.40 11.31
N ASP A 519 21.02 -10.32 12.08
CA ASP A 519 20.45 -10.37 13.44
C ASP A 519 18.95 -10.10 13.44
N GLU A 520 18.45 -9.39 12.42
CA GLU A 520 17.07 -8.95 12.33
C GLU A 520 16.54 -9.09 10.90
N LEU A 521 15.31 -9.59 10.78
CA LEU A 521 14.54 -9.60 9.53
C LEU A 521 13.22 -8.87 9.78
N SER A 522 12.99 -7.76 9.06
CA SER A 522 11.76 -7.00 9.12
C SER A 522 10.97 -7.19 7.83
N VAL A 523 9.78 -7.75 7.97
CA VAL A 523 8.99 -8.22 6.82
C VAL A 523 7.54 -7.71 6.91
N SER A 524 6.78 -7.80 5.84
CA SER A 524 5.34 -7.54 5.94
C SER A 524 4.68 -8.52 6.92
N ALA A 525 3.67 -8.07 7.66
CA ALA A 525 3.03 -8.84 8.73
C ALA A 525 2.60 -10.26 8.28
N GLY A 526 2.04 -10.40 7.09
CA GLY A 526 1.62 -11.69 6.53
C GLY A 526 2.77 -12.67 6.22
N LYS A 527 4.02 -12.23 6.21
CA LYS A 527 5.21 -13.07 5.95
C LYS A 527 5.91 -13.54 7.22
N VAL A 528 5.59 -12.96 8.38
CA VAL A 528 6.24 -13.27 9.67
C VAL A 528 6.25 -14.77 9.95
N LEU A 529 5.11 -15.44 9.90
CA LEU A 529 5.04 -16.86 10.23
C LEU A 529 5.81 -17.76 9.24
N ALA A 530 5.83 -17.40 7.95
CA ALA A 530 6.59 -18.14 6.95
C ALA A 530 8.11 -18.03 7.18
N VAL A 531 8.60 -16.82 7.48
CA VAL A 531 10.02 -16.61 7.81
C VAL A 531 10.37 -17.26 9.14
N ARG A 532 9.49 -17.18 10.16
CA ARG A 532 9.65 -17.90 11.44
C ARG A 532 9.85 -19.40 11.23
N LYS A 533 9.07 -20.01 10.34
CA LYS A 533 9.24 -21.42 10.00
C LYS A 533 10.65 -21.72 9.54
N VAL A 534 11.18 -20.98 8.57
CA VAL A 534 12.54 -21.19 8.04
C VAL A 534 13.58 -20.95 9.12
N ILE A 535 13.47 -19.88 9.91
CA ILE A 535 14.38 -19.62 11.04
C ILE A 535 14.47 -20.85 11.94
N ARG A 536 13.33 -21.42 12.34
CA ARG A 536 13.25 -22.56 13.26
C ARG A 536 13.71 -23.88 12.67
N GLU A 537 13.73 -24.00 11.36
CA GLU A 537 14.22 -25.17 10.61
C GLU A 537 15.71 -25.03 10.20
N THR A 538 16.29 -23.84 10.36
CA THR A 538 17.68 -23.55 9.96
C THR A 538 18.67 -23.91 11.06
N ARG A 539 19.82 -24.49 10.66
CA ARG A 539 21.02 -24.64 11.47
C ARG A 539 22.11 -23.75 10.88
N ILE A 540 22.71 -22.88 11.70
CA ILE A 540 23.73 -21.92 11.25
C ILE A 540 25.14 -22.52 11.35
N SER A 541 25.42 -23.34 12.37
CA SER A 541 26.70 -24.00 12.65
C SER A 541 26.77 -25.42 12.06
#